data_a2e4d7f9a5af1e73a47524e14defa7a4
#
_entry.id   a2e4d7f9a5af1e73a47524e14defa7a4
#
_cell.length_a   1.000
_cell.length_b   1.000
_cell.length_c   1.000
_cell.angle_alpha   90.00
_cell.angle_beta   90.00
_cell.angle_gamma   90.00
#
_symmetry.space_group_name_H-M   'P 1'
#
loop_
_entity.id
_entity.type
_entity.pdbx_description
1 polymer ?
#
loop_
_entity_poly.entity_id
_entity_poly.type
_entity_poly.pdbx_seq_one_letter_code
_entity_poly.pdbx_strand_id
1 'polypeptide(L)'
;LGTPISSLNAWQQILAEKYPKDEYVPQMKRDIDRLQMIADRFQKIGSEPTLQAENLIPVLQNAVTYMRARISNRITIDDSCLNEVNRTVMLNAPLLQWVVENLLKNAVDAISGEGAITIQLHENEHDVMIDVSDTGKGIDNKTQRRIFEPGFTSKERGWGLGLPLAKRIIEQYHGGKLLLKSSQVGIGTTFRIILKKPENS
;
A
#
# COMPACT_ATOMS: atom_id res chain seq x y z
N LEU A 1 15.61 -9.44 12.99
CA LEU A 1 15.49 -7.97 12.84
C LEU A 1 14.95 -7.28 14.10
N GLY A 2 14.22 -7.97 15.00
CA GLY A 2 13.65 -7.37 16.22
C GLY A 2 14.73 -6.82 17.17
N THR A 3 15.75 -7.58 17.46
CA THR A 3 16.79 -7.21 18.44
C THR A 3 17.54 -5.91 18.11
N PRO A 4 18.05 -5.67 16.89
CA PRO A 4 18.73 -4.40 16.57
C PRO A 4 17.80 -3.18 16.68
N ILE A 5 16.54 -3.29 16.28
CA ILE A 5 15.59 -2.17 16.35
C ILE A 5 15.21 -1.88 17.81
N SER A 6 15.05 -2.92 18.64
CA SER A 6 14.83 -2.75 20.08
C SER A 6 16.02 -2.04 20.75
N SER A 7 17.24 -2.35 20.36
CA SER A 7 18.45 -1.66 20.84
C SER A 7 18.47 -0.19 20.42
N LEU A 8 18.13 0.10 19.15
CA LEU A 8 18.03 1.49 18.65
C LEU A 8 16.97 2.29 19.40
N ASN A 9 15.81 1.69 19.71
CA ASN A 9 14.78 2.31 20.55
C ASN A 9 15.31 2.66 21.94
N ALA A 10 16.02 1.73 22.59
CA ALA A 10 16.61 1.97 23.91
C ALA A 10 17.65 3.10 23.89
N TRP A 11 18.55 3.12 22.92
CA TRP A 11 19.51 4.21 22.74
C TRP A 11 18.85 5.55 22.50
N GLN A 12 17.79 5.59 21.67
CA GLN A 12 17.04 6.82 21.41
C GLN A 12 16.36 7.35 22.69
N GLN A 13 15.80 6.47 23.54
CA GLN A 13 15.21 6.89 24.82
C GLN A 13 16.27 7.51 25.74
N ILE A 14 17.43 6.91 25.88
CA ILE A 14 18.55 7.45 26.66
C ILE A 14 18.97 8.83 26.14
N LEU A 15 19.05 8.99 24.81
CA LEU A 15 19.38 10.30 24.21
C LEU A 15 18.29 11.34 24.45
N ALA A 16 17.01 10.94 24.41
CA ALA A 16 15.90 11.85 24.69
C ALA A 16 15.91 12.37 26.14
N GLU A 17 16.26 11.52 27.10
CA GLU A 17 16.41 11.93 28.50
C GLU A 17 17.62 12.84 28.70
N LYS A 18 18.74 12.51 28.04
CA LYS A 18 20.00 13.26 28.21
C LYS A 18 20.01 14.59 27.47
N TYR A 19 19.31 14.66 26.35
CA TYR A 19 19.27 15.85 25.46
C TYR A 19 17.82 16.25 25.09
N PRO A 20 16.99 16.67 26.07
CA PRO A 20 15.55 16.88 25.85
C PRO A 20 15.20 18.04 24.90
N LYS A 21 16.18 18.93 24.61
CA LYS A 21 16.00 20.07 23.71
C LYS A 21 16.61 19.85 22.31
N ASP A 22 17.19 18.67 22.07
CA ASP A 22 17.82 18.37 20.80
C ASP A 22 16.74 18.08 19.72
N GLU A 23 16.84 18.78 18.58
CA GLU A 23 15.86 18.64 17.48
C GLU A 23 16.00 17.34 16.67
N TYR A 24 17.15 16.66 16.76
CA TYR A 24 17.41 15.42 16.03
C TYR A 24 16.84 14.19 16.75
N VAL A 25 16.76 14.21 18.08
CA VAL A 25 16.26 13.08 18.89
C VAL A 25 14.81 12.69 18.52
N PRO A 26 13.85 13.62 18.34
CA PRO A 26 12.52 13.30 17.85
C PRO A 26 12.51 12.81 16.40
N GLN A 27 13.48 13.20 15.57
CA GLN A 27 13.61 12.72 14.20
C GLN A 27 14.08 11.26 14.19
N MET A 28 15.11 10.94 15.00
CA MET A 28 15.57 9.56 15.19
C MET A 28 14.43 8.64 15.66
N LYS A 29 13.62 9.09 16.63
CA LYS A 29 12.45 8.32 17.09
C LYS A 29 11.50 7.98 15.94
N ARG A 30 11.18 8.96 15.10
CA ARG A 30 10.32 8.76 13.93
C ARG A 30 10.90 7.74 12.94
N ASP A 31 12.20 7.76 12.73
CA ASP A 31 12.87 6.84 11.81
C ASP A 31 12.95 5.43 12.39
N ILE A 32 13.21 5.29 13.70
CA ILE A 32 13.18 4.00 14.39
C ILE A 32 11.77 3.40 14.38
N ASP A 33 10.74 4.19 14.67
CA ASP A 33 9.33 3.74 14.62
C ASP A 33 8.96 3.26 13.23
N ARG A 34 9.49 3.92 12.19
CA ARG A 34 9.32 3.49 10.80
C ARG A 34 10.03 2.18 10.50
N LEU A 35 11.27 2.03 10.97
CA LEU A 35 12.02 0.78 10.84
C LEU A 35 11.31 -0.36 11.56
N GLN A 36 10.78 -0.11 12.77
CA GLN A 36 9.98 -1.08 13.51
C GLN A 36 8.75 -1.50 12.71
N MET A 37 8.00 -0.53 12.18
CA MET A 37 6.82 -0.80 11.36
C MET A 37 7.16 -1.64 10.11
N ILE A 38 8.28 -1.38 9.47
CA ILE A 38 8.77 -2.18 8.34
C ILE A 38 9.14 -3.58 8.80
N ALA A 39 9.90 -3.70 9.91
CA ALA A 39 10.33 -4.98 10.45
C ALA A 39 9.16 -5.85 10.91
N ASP A 40 8.16 -5.28 11.60
CA ASP A 40 6.95 -5.98 12.04
C ASP A 40 6.15 -6.52 10.83
N ARG A 41 6.12 -5.74 9.75
CA ARG A 41 5.52 -6.16 8.49
C ARG A 41 6.31 -7.28 7.82
N PHE A 42 7.66 -7.22 7.87
CA PHE A 42 8.53 -8.28 7.36
C PHE A 42 8.55 -9.53 8.25
N GLN A 43 8.38 -9.42 9.56
CA GLN A 43 8.27 -10.57 10.46
C GLN A 43 6.98 -11.37 10.21
N LYS A 44 5.88 -10.70 9.87
CA LYS A 44 4.65 -11.37 9.41
C LYS A 44 4.82 -12.06 8.05
N ILE A 45 5.86 -11.72 7.30
CA ILE A 45 6.26 -12.29 6.00
C ILE A 45 7.34 -13.39 6.17
N GLY A 46 7.90 -13.58 7.37
CA GLY A 46 9.02 -14.50 7.65
C GLY A 46 8.69 -16.00 7.63
N SER A 47 7.43 -16.39 7.54
CA SER A 47 6.95 -17.69 7.04
C SER A 47 6.26 -17.44 5.70
N GLU A 48 6.35 -18.34 4.74
CA GLU A 48 5.57 -18.23 3.49
C GLU A 48 4.11 -17.97 3.86
N PRO A 49 3.53 -16.82 3.43
CA PRO A 49 2.19 -16.47 3.85
C PRO A 49 1.23 -17.49 3.23
N THR A 50 0.48 -18.15 4.08
CA THR A 50 -0.55 -19.09 3.63
C THR A 50 -1.66 -18.30 2.95
N LEU A 51 -1.98 -18.67 1.71
CA LEU A 51 -3.13 -18.16 0.99
C LEU A 51 -4.35 -19.01 1.33
N GLN A 52 -5.49 -18.36 1.46
CA GLN A 52 -6.78 -19.00 1.67
C GLN A 52 -7.79 -18.49 0.64
N ALA A 53 -8.75 -19.32 0.30
CA ALA A 53 -9.86 -18.91 -0.54
C ALA A 53 -10.81 -18.04 0.31
N GLU A 54 -10.70 -16.73 0.17
CA GLU A 54 -11.45 -15.77 0.98
C GLU A 54 -12.17 -14.74 0.11
N ASN A 55 -13.23 -14.16 0.68
CA ASN A 55 -13.94 -13.06 0.04
C ASN A 55 -13.07 -11.78 0.06
N LEU A 56 -12.82 -11.24 -1.12
CA LEU A 56 -12.06 -10.02 -1.33
C LEU A 56 -12.75 -8.77 -0.78
N ILE A 57 -14.09 -8.71 -0.82
CA ILE A 57 -14.86 -7.49 -0.52
C ILE A 57 -14.58 -6.93 0.88
N PRO A 58 -14.63 -7.72 1.98
CA PRO A 58 -14.33 -7.20 3.31
C PRO A 58 -12.91 -6.61 3.44
N VAL A 59 -11.94 -7.18 2.73
CA VAL A 59 -10.55 -6.69 2.75
C VAL A 59 -10.45 -5.30 2.14
N LEU A 60 -11.12 -5.09 1.00
CA LEU A 60 -11.16 -3.79 0.33
C LEU A 60 -11.95 -2.76 1.16
N GLN A 61 -13.10 -3.13 1.70
CA GLN A 61 -13.92 -2.27 2.57
C GLN A 61 -13.14 -1.81 3.80
N ASN A 62 -12.39 -2.69 4.45
CA ASN A 62 -11.53 -2.36 5.59
C ASN A 62 -10.44 -1.35 5.21
N ALA A 63 -9.77 -1.54 4.06
CA ALA A 63 -8.77 -0.61 3.57
C ALA A 63 -9.36 0.77 3.25
N VAL A 64 -10.53 0.83 2.61
CA VAL A 64 -11.24 2.08 2.31
C VAL A 64 -11.67 2.79 3.59
N THR A 65 -12.27 2.09 4.54
CA THR A 65 -12.70 2.63 5.83
C THR A 65 -11.50 3.22 6.59
N TYR A 66 -10.39 2.49 6.61
CA TYR A 66 -9.14 2.97 7.22
C TYR A 66 -8.65 4.27 6.58
N MET A 67 -8.71 4.37 5.26
CA MET A 67 -8.27 5.57 4.53
C MET A 67 -9.24 6.74 4.71
N ARG A 68 -10.55 6.53 4.62
CA ARG A 68 -11.56 7.59 4.82
C ARG A 68 -11.41 8.33 6.16
N ALA A 69 -11.03 7.63 7.22
CA ALA A 69 -10.79 8.24 8.52
C ALA A 69 -9.54 9.14 8.57
N ARG A 70 -8.72 9.18 7.53
CA ARG A 70 -7.40 9.84 7.52
C ARG A 70 -7.19 10.84 6.38
N ILE A 71 -8.12 10.92 5.45
CA ILE A 71 -8.05 11.84 4.32
C ILE A 71 -8.89 13.08 4.57
N SER A 72 -8.56 14.15 3.85
CA SER A 72 -9.37 15.37 3.85
C SER A 72 -10.73 15.12 3.18
N ASN A 73 -11.77 15.80 3.65
CA ASN A 73 -13.12 15.80 3.03
C ASN A 73 -13.14 16.31 1.58
N ARG A 74 -12.02 16.86 1.11
CA ARG A 74 -11.86 17.30 -0.31
C ARG A 74 -11.54 16.15 -1.24
N ILE A 75 -11.19 14.98 -0.72
CA ILE A 75 -10.92 13.78 -1.53
C ILE A 75 -12.05 12.79 -1.29
N THR A 76 -12.71 12.41 -2.38
CA THR A 76 -13.77 11.40 -2.36
C THR A 76 -13.20 10.02 -2.70
N ILE A 77 -13.76 8.96 -2.12
CA ILE A 77 -13.47 7.57 -2.53
C ILE A 77 -14.78 6.95 -3.00
N ASP A 78 -14.85 6.62 -4.28
CA ASP A 78 -15.93 5.82 -4.86
C ASP A 78 -15.55 4.33 -4.77
N ASP A 79 -16.27 3.62 -3.93
CA ASP A 79 -16.15 2.18 -3.70
C ASP A 79 -17.50 1.47 -3.93
N SER A 80 -18.37 2.06 -4.73
CA SER A 80 -19.72 1.54 -5.02
C SER A 80 -19.71 0.09 -5.52
N CYS A 81 -18.65 -0.33 -6.22
CA CYS A 81 -18.47 -1.70 -6.67
C CYS A 81 -18.31 -2.72 -5.51
N LEU A 82 -18.00 -2.26 -4.30
CA LEU A 82 -17.84 -3.13 -3.12
C LEU A 82 -19.19 -3.49 -2.45
N ASN A 83 -20.29 -2.91 -2.93
CA ASN A 83 -21.65 -3.27 -2.49
C ASN A 83 -22.20 -4.50 -3.22
N GLU A 84 -21.48 -5.00 -4.20
CA GLU A 84 -21.85 -6.16 -5.01
C GLU A 84 -21.34 -7.47 -4.40
N VAL A 85 -21.75 -8.58 -5.04
CA VAL A 85 -21.63 -9.96 -4.59
C VAL A 85 -20.19 -10.40 -4.32
N ASN A 86 -20.02 -11.35 -3.39
CA ASN A 86 -18.84 -12.15 -3.08
C ASN A 86 -17.89 -12.37 -4.26
N ARG A 87 -16.61 -12.03 -4.06
CA ARG A 87 -15.51 -12.32 -4.96
C ARG A 87 -14.46 -13.14 -4.21
N THR A 88 -14.50 -14.46 -4.39
CA THR A 88 -13.53 -15.34 -3.75
C THR A 88 -12.25 -15.42 -4.57
N VAL A 89 -11.12 -15.17 -3.92
CA VAL A 89 -9.78 -15.27 -4.50
C VAL A 89 -8.82 -15.94 -3.51
N MET A 90 -7.72 -16.46 -4.01
CA MET A 90 -6.62 -16.95 -3.17
C MET A 90 -5.86 -15.76 -2.61
N LEU A 91 -6.01 -15.48 -1.30
CA LEU A 91 -5.39 -14.31 -0.68
C LEU A 91 -4.90 -14.55 0.75
N ASN A 92 -4.01 -13.66 1.21
CA ASN A 92 -3.70 -13.42 2.60
C ASN A 92 -4.25 -12.03 2.96
N ALA A 93 -5.35 -11.98 3.70
CA ALA A 93 -6.12 -10.75 3.94
C ALA A 93 -5.27 -9.60 4.53
N PRO A 94 -4.42 -9.80 5.57
CA PRO A 94 -3.58 -8.74 6.10
C PRO A 94 -2.58 -8.16 5.09
N LEU A 95 -1.99 -8.99 4.24
CA LEU A 95 -1.02 -8.54 3.23
C LEU A 95 -1.71 -7.81 2.09
N LEU A 96 -2.84 -8.33 1.62
CA LEU A 96 -3.61 -7.67 0.56
C LEU A 96 -4.17 -6.33 1.03
N GLN A 97 -4.72 -6.27 2.24
CA GLN A 97 -5.19 -5.02 2.84
C GLN A 97 -4.08 -3.96 2.84
N TRP A 98 -2.88 -4.32 3.27
CA TRP A 98 -1.75 -3.41 3.26
C TRP A 98 -1.39 -2.92 1.85
N VAL A 99 -1.42 -3.79 0.84
CA VAL A 99 -1.19 -3.40 -0.56
C VAL A 99 -2.20 -2.35 -0.99
N VAL A 100 -3.48 -2.59 -0.74
CA VAL A 100 -4.56 -1.66 -1.10
C VAL A 100 -4.41 -0.33 -0.36
N GLU A 101 -4.16 -0.34 0.95
CA GLU A 101 -3.89 0.87 1.73
C GLU A 101 -2.70 1.67 1.16
N ASN A 102 -1.64 0.99 0.72
CA ASN A 102 -0.49 1.65 0.11
C ASN A 102 -0.84 2.30 -1.25
N LEU A 103 -1.64 1.65 -2.08
CA LEU A 103 -2.12 2.24 -3.34
C LEU A 103 -3.04 3.44 -3.08
N LEU A 104 -3.99 3.31 -2.16
CA LEU A 104 -4.88 4.40 -1.76
C LEU A 104 -4.09 5.59 -1.19
N LYS A 105 -3.08 5.34 -0.36
CA LYS A 105 -2.19 6.38 0.15
C LYS A 105 -1.43 7.08 -0.98
N ASN A 106 -0.93 6.32 -1.96
CA ASN A 106 -0.25 6.90 -3.12
C ASN A 106 -1.19 7.77 -3.95
N ALA A 107 -2.44 7.37 -4.13
CA ALA A 107 -3.48 8.14 -4.78
C ALA A 107 -3.76 9.46 -4.05
N VAL A 108 -3.97 9.41 -2.72
CA VAL A 108 -4.14 10.61 -1.88
C VAL A 108 -2.95 11.56 -2.01
N ASP A 109 -1.72 11.04 -1.94
CA ASP A 109 -0.50 11.85 -2.05
C ASP A 109 -0.30 12.47 -3.45
N ALA A 110 -0.94 11.91 -4.48
CA ALA A 110 -0.90 12.43 -5.85
C ALA A 110 -1.93 13.54 -6.10
N ILE A 111 -2.98 13.63 -5.29
CA ILE A 111 -4.04 14.61 -5.40
C ILE A 111 -3.64 15.88 -4.64
N SER A 112 -3.69 17.02 -5.32
CA SER A 112 -3.45 18.35 -4.73
C SER A 112 -4.78 19.10 -4.64
N GLY A 113 -5.27 19.30 -3.41
CA GLY A 113 -6.55 19.98 -3.17
C GLY A 113 -7.75 19.04 -3.23
N GLU A 114 -8.61 19.17 -4.23
CA GLU A 114 -9.80 18.34 -4.42
C GLU A 114 -9.54 17.24 -5.46
N GLY A 115 -10.17 16.09 -5.28
CA GLY A 115 -10.06 14.99 -6.24
C GLY A 115 -10.84 13.74 -5.82
N ALA A 116 -10.72 12.72 -6.65
CA ALA A 116 -11.44 11.47 -6.47
C ALA A 116 -10.50 10.27 -6.60
N ILE A 117 -10.79 9.25 -5.82
CA ILE A 117 -10.21 7.91 -5.95
C ILE A 117 -11.37 6.97 -6.26
N THR A 118 -11.20 6.12 -7.25
CA THR A 118 -12.22 5.14 -7.66
C THR A 118 -11.65 3.74 -7.55
N ILE A 119 -12.37 2.83 -6.91
CA ILE A 119 -12.08 1.40 -6.93
C ILE A 119 -13.04 0.75 -7.92
N GLN A 120 -12.51 -0.08 -8.81
CA GLN A 120 -13.30 -0.87 -9.74
C GLN A 120 -12.87 -2.33 -9.68
N LEU A 121 -13.84 -3.23 -9.80
CA LEU A 121 -13.63 -4.66 -9.86
C LEU A 121 -14.03 -5.17 -11.25
N HIS A 122 -13.14 -5.97 -11.81
CA HIS A 122 -13.38 -6.71 -13.04
C HIS A 122 -13.04 -8.17 -12.79
N GLU A 123 -13.62 -9.08 -13.52
CA GLU A 123 -13.28 -10.49 -13.44
C GLU A 123 -13.35 -11.16 -14.80
N ASN A 124 -12.60 -12.22 -14.94
CA ASN A 124 -12.72 -13.19 -16.01
C ASN A 124 -12.86 -14.60 -15.40
N GLU A 125 -12.71 -15.63 -16.21
CA GLU A 125 -12.83 -17.03 -15.78
C GLU A 125 -11.83 -17.39 -14.68
N HIS A 126 -10.60 -16.88 -14.72
CA HIS A 126 -9.48 -17.28 -13.86
C HIS A 126 -9.04 -16.22 -12.83
N ASP A 127 -9.32 -14.96 -13.11
CA ASP A 127 -8.76 -13.85 -12.34
C ASP A 127 -9.81 -12.83 -11.90
N VAL A 128 -9.55 -12.19 -10.76
CA VAL A 128 -10.21 -10.95 -10.33
C VAL A 128 -9.20 -9.81 -10.42
N MET A 129 -9.62 -8.71 -11.03
CA MET A 129 -8.82 -7.51 -11.20
C MET A 129 -9.39 -6.36 -10.37
N ILE A 130 -8.51 -5.70 -9.61
CA ILE A 130 -8.84 -4.55 -8.78
C ILE A 130 -8.12 -3.35 -9.38
N ASP A 131 -8.86 -2.37 -9.87
CA ASP A 131 -8.33 -1.09 -10.33
C ASP A 131 -8.47 -0.04 -9.22
N VAL A 132 -7.37 0.62 -8.88
CA VAL A 132 -7.36 1.79 -8.00
C VAL A 132 -6.93 2.97 -8.85
N SER A 133 -7.86 3.88 -9.12
CA SER A 133 -7.69 5.05 -9.98
C SER A 133 -7.75 6.33 -9.16
N ASP A 134 -6.88 7.30 -9.45
CA ASP A 134 -6.89 8.63 -8.86
C ASP A 134 -6.96 9.72 -9.95
N THR A 135 -7.46 10.89 -9.58
CA THR A 135 -7.45 12.11 -10.40
C THR A 135 -6.29 13.04 -10.06
N GLY A 136 -5.18 12.48 -9.58
CA GLY A 136 -4.02 13.23 -9.16
C GLY A 136 -3.13 13.72 -10.31
N LYS A 137 -1.92 14.14 -9.96
CA LYS A 137 -0.96 14.73 -10.90
C LYS A 137 -0.48 13.81 -12.02
N GLY A 138 -0.75 12.51 -11.92
CA GLY A 138 -0.23 11.51 -12.85
C GLY A 138 1.29 11.31 -12.73
N ILE A 139 1.83 10.46 -13.59
CA ILE A 139 3.24 10.05 -13.60
C ILE A 139 3.79 10.20 -15.02
N ASP A 140 4.90 10.89 -15.18
CA ASP A 140 5.58 11.03 -16.48
C ASP A 140 6.22 9.71 -16.96
N ASN A 141 6.42 9.58 -18.28
CA ASN A 141 6.90 8.35 -18.91
C ASN A 141 8.26 7.84 -18.41
N LYS A 142 9.17 8.75 -17.97
CA LYS A 142 10.47 8.35 -17.41
C LYS A 142 10.28 7.73 -16.04
N THR A 143 9.46 8.38 -15.23
CA THR A 143 9.13 7.96 -13.87
C THR A 143 8.35 6.65 -13.87
N GLN A 144 7.40 6.44 -14.81
CA GLN A 144 6.62 5.21 -14.91
C GLN A 144 7.48 3.94 -14.98
N ARG A 145 8.63 4.00 -15.62
CA ARG A 145 9.55 2.85 -15.75
C ARG A 145 10.23 2.47 -14.44
N ARG A 146 10.27 3.40 -13.49
CA ARG A 146 11.06 3.29 -12.26
C ARG A 146 10.22 3.16 -10.99
N ILE A 147 8.91 3.36 -11.06
CA ILE A 147 8.05 3.41 -9.86
C ILE A 147 8.08 2.14 -9.01
N PHE A 148 8.48 1.01 -9.57
CA PHE A 148 8.64 -0.26 -8.87
C PHE A 148 10.09 -0.57 -8.46
N GLU A 149 11.06 0.32 -8.77
CA GLU A 149 12.45 0.19 -8.32
C GLU A 149 12.55 0.50 -6.83
N PRO A 150 13.19 -0.38 -6.02
CA PRO A 150 13.39 -0.12 -4.60
C PRO A 150 14.17 1.18 -4.37
N GLY A 151 13.68 2.02 -3.46
CA GLY A 151 14.31 3.30 -3.13
C GLY A 151 13.96 4.45 -4.07
N PHE A 152 13.26 4.20 -5.18
CA PHE A 152 12.82 5.26 -6.06
C PHE A 152 11.60 5.99 -5.49
N THR A 153 11.69 7.30 -5.34
CA THR A 153 10.60 8.17 -4.88
C THR A 153 10.69 9.56 -5.49
N SER A 154 9.55 10.12 -5.84
CA SER A 154 9.40 11.54 -6.22
C SER A 154 8.93 12.42 -5.05
N LYS A 155 8.81 11.85 -3.85
CA LYS A 155 8.31 12.55 -2.66
C LYS A 155 9.49 12.93 -1.76
N GLU A 156 9.52 14.17 -1.26
CA GLU A 156 10.56 14.64 -0.32
C GLU A 156 10.66 13.80 0.96
N ARG A 157 9.57 13.19 1.38
CA ARG A 157 9.48 12.36 2.60
C ARG A 157 9.06 10.93 2.29
N GLY A 158 9.45 10.39 1.15
CA GLY A 158 9.17 9.02 0.72
C GLY A 158 10.42 8.15 0.69
N TRP A 159 10.32 6.88 1.08
CA TRP A 159 11.44 5.92 1.05
C TRP A 159 11.51 5.12 -0.25
N GLY A 160 10.53 5.30 -1.14
CA GLY A 160 10.46 4.54 -2.37
C GLY A 160 10.30 3.03 -2.18
N LEU A 161 9.77 2.58 -1.04
CA LEU A 161 9.62 1.15 -0.71
C LEU A 161 8.18 0.64 -0.83
N GLY A 162 7.19 1.53 -0.90
CA GLY A 162 5.78 1.15 -0.89
C GLY A 162 5.37 0.32 -2.10
N LEU A 163 5.56 0.84 -3.30
CA LEU A 163 5.20 0.14 -4.55
C LEU A 163 6.06 -1.12 -4.81
N PRO A 164 7.40 -1.10 -4.63
CA PRO A 164 8.20 -2.32 -4.74
C PRO A 164 7.75 -3.44 -3.80
N LEU A 165 7.43 -3.11 -2.54
CA LEU A 165 6.95 -4.09 -1.59
C LEU A 165 5.54 -4.57 -1.93
N ALA A 166 4.63 -3.68 -2.32
CA ALA A 166 3.30 -4.04 -2.80
C ALA A 166 3.38 -5.02 -3.98
N LYS A 167 4.26 -4.73 -4.94
CA LYS A 167 4.51 -5.62 -6.09
C LYS A 167 5.02 -6.98 -5.64
N ARG A 168 6.00 -7.01 -4.76
CA ARG A 168 6.53 -8.25 -4.19
C ARG A 168 5.45 -9.08 -3.49
N ILE A 169 4.60 -8.45 -2.69
CA ILE A 169 3.50 -9.13 -1.99
C ILE A 169 2.53 -9.76 -2.99
N ILE A 170 2.13 -9.03 -4.01
CA ILE A 170 1.21 -9.55 -5.00
C ILE A 170 1.85 -10.63 -5.88
N GLU A 171 3.06 -10.40 -6.37
CA GLU A 171 3.69 -11.31 -7.34
C GLU A 171 4.31 -12.55 -6.68
N GLN A 172 5.03 -12.38 -5.57
CA GLN A 172 5.74 -13.50 -4.94
C GLN A 172 4.88 -14.28 -3.94
N TYR A 173 3.96 -13.61 -3.22
CA TYR A 173 3.18 -14.27 -2.18
C TYR A 173 1.75 -14.62 -2.63
N HIS A 174 1.14 -13.85 -3.53
CA HIS A 174 -0.21 -14.16 -4.03
C HIS A 174 -0.21 -14.80 -5.42
N GLY A 175 0.95 -14.92 -6.09
CA GLY A 175 1.03 -15.44 -7.45
C GLY A 175 0.27 -14.62 -8.48
N GLY A 176 -0.05 -13.36 -8.12
CA GLY A 176 -0.79 -12.42 -8.92
C GLY A 176 0.10 -11.46 -9.71
N LYS A 177 -0.45 -10.29 -10.10
CA LYS A 177 0.32 -9.21 -10.75
C LYS A 177 -0.09 -7.86 -10.20
N LEU A 178 0.88 -6.95 -10.00
CA LEU A 178 0.65 -5.53 -9.76
C LEU A 178 1.30 -4.72 -10.87
N LEU A 179 0.50 -3.92 -11.56
CA LEU A 179 0.97 -3.13 -12.69
C LEU A 179 0.38 -1.70 -12.69
N LEU A 180 1.09 -0.79 -13.33
CA LEU A 180 0.56 0.50 -13.74
C LEU A 180 -0.28 0.28 -14.99
N LYS A 181 -1.61 0.36 -14.86
CA LYS A 181 -2.54 0.18 -15.98
C LYS A 181 -2.50 1.37 -16.93
N SER A 182 -2.54 2.57 -16.36
CA SER A 182 -2.43 3.82 -17.11
C SER A 182 -2.01 4.96 -16.18
N SER A 183 -1.30 5.95 -16.73
CA SER A 183 -1.08 7.22 -16.07
C SER A 183 -0.82 8.31 -17.10
N GLN A 184 -1.41 9.48 -16.88
CA GLN A 184 -1.23 10.66 -17.69
C GLN A 184 -1.04 11.88 -16.79
N VAL A 185 0.01 12.67 -17.08
CA VAL A 185 0.31 13.89 -16.32
C VAL A 185 -0.87 14.85 -16.36
N GLY A 186 -1.29 15.33 -15.20
CA GLY A 186 -2.42 16.25 -15.03
C GLY A 186 -3.80 15.59 -15.09
N ILE A 187 -3.91 14.28 -15.33
CA ILE A 187 -5.20 13.55 -15.39
C ILE A 187 -5.34 12.58 -14.24
N GLY A 188 -4.30 11.77 -13.96
CA GLY A 188 -4.34 10.80 -12.88
C GLY A 188 -3.60 9.50 -13.19
N THR A 189 -3.78 8.52 -12.30
CA THR A 189 -3.10 7.22 -12.37
C THR A 189 -4.06 6.09 -12.05
N THR A 190 -3.92 4.96 -12.72
CA THR A 190 -4.62 3.73 -12.40
C THR A 190 -3.61 2.61 -12.18
N PHE A 191 -3.61 2.05 -10.98
CA PHE A 191 -2.93 0.80 -10.66
C PHE A 191 -3.89 -0.38 -10.75
N ARG A 192 -3.42 -1.52 -11.25
CA ARG A 192 -4.18 -2.77 -11.33
C ARG A 192 -3.50 -3.86 -10.54
N ILE A 193 -4.27 -4.50 -9.64
CA ILE A 193 -3.93 -5.76 -9.00
C ILE A 193 -4.70 -6.87 -9.72
N ILE A 194 -4.05 -7.99 -10.00
CA ILE A 194 -4.66 -9.20 -10.55
C ILE A 194 -4.43 -10.34 -9.57
N LEU A 195 -5.50 -10.97 -9.10
CA LEU A 195 -5.47 -12.11 -8.19
C LEU A 195 -6.17 -13.31 -8.82
N LYS A 196 -5.68 -14.50 -8.53
CA LYS A 196 -6.25 -15.73 -9.04
C LYS A 196 -7.48 -16.17 -8.25
N LYS A 197 -8.50 -16.63 -8.96
CA LYS A 197 -9.60 -17.36 -8.36
C LYS A 197 -9.11 -18.72 -7.84
N PRO A 198 -9.76 -19.32 -6.84
CA PRO A 198 -9.51 -20.72 -6.48
C PRO A 198 -9.71 -21.60 -7.70
N GLU A 199 -8.83 -22.58 -7.91
CA GLU A 199 -9.07 -23.62 -8.90
C GLU A 199 -10.33 -24.38 -8.48
N ASN A 200 -11.30 -24.49 -9.39
CA ASN A 200 -12.49 -25.30 -9.16
C ASN A 200 -12.02 -26.77 -9.06
N SER A 201 -12.16 -27.34 -7.87
CA SER A 201 -11.93 -28.76 -7.62
C SER A 201 -13.05 -29.59 -8.20
#